data_fcda3be64c6de58a0c5664a29a4095e4
#
_entry.id   fcda3be64c6de58a0c5664a29a4095e4
#
_cell.length_a   1.000
_cell.length_b   1.000
_cell.length_c   1.000
_cell.angle_alpha   90.00
_cell.angle_beta   90.00
_cell.angle_gamma   90.00
#
_symmetry.space_group_name_H-M   'P 1'
#
loop_
_entity.id
_entity.type
_entity.pdbx_description
1 polymer ?
#
loop_
_entity_poly.entity_id
_entity_poly.type
_entity_poly.pdbx_seq_one_letter_code
_entity_poly.pdbx_strand_id
1 'polypeptide(L)'
;MISSASTQMPRPLLVVNNIEVIYDHVILVLKGVSLEVPDGRIVALLGANGAGKSTTLKAISNLLRAERGEVTKGSVEFDGERIDQLNPSEVVKRGGVQVMEGRHCFAHLTVEENLLTGAFTRRAGRGEIAADLEKVYVYFPRLKQRRASQAGYTSGGEQQMTAVGRALMARPRMILLDEPSMGLAPQIVEEIFEIVRGLNQKEKVSFLLAEQNTNVALRHADYGYILENGRVVLDGIAGDLAANEDVKECYLGISGSGRKSYRDAKHYRRRKRWLA
;
A
#
# COMPACT_ATOMS: atom_id res chain seq x y z
N MET A 1 20.51 0.16 37.26
CA MET A 1 19.37 -0.66 36.72
C MET A 1 18.77 0.11 35.56
N ILE A 2 19.16 -0.24 34.34
CA ILE A 2 18.61 0.39 33.13
C ILE A 2 17.44 -0.49 32.73
N SER A 3 16.23 0.05 32.86
CA SER A 3 14.97 -0.59 32.45
C SER A 3 14.98 -0.75 30.94
N SER A 4 15.12 -1.97 30.46
CA SER A 4 14.88 -2.34 29.07
C SER A 4 13.36 -2.21 28.81
N ALA A 5 12.93 -1.05 28.32
CA ALA A 5 11.61 -0.93 27.75
C ALA A 5 11.54 -1.89 26.55
N SER A 6 10.92 -3.05 26.74
CA SER A 6 10.53 -3.94 25.66
C SER A 6 9.53 -3.16 24.78
N THR A 7 10.00 -2.66 23.64
CA THR A 7 9.16 -2.06 22.62
C THR A 7 8.31 -3.19 22.03
N GLN A 8 7.19 -3.52 22.68
CA GLN A 8 6.19 -4.40 22.09
C GLN A 8 5.73 -3.75 20.81
N MET A 9 5.89 -4.44 19.70
CA MET A 9 5.33 -4.01 18.42
C MET A 9 3.82 -3.86 18.61
N PRO A 10 3.20 -2.75 18.11
CA PRO A 10 1.77 -2.58 18.20
C PRO A 10 1.06 -3.77 17.54
N ARG A 11 -0.13 -4.12 18.04
CA ARG A 11 -0.95 -5.21 17.50
C ARG A 11 -1.07 -5.06 15.99
N PRO A 12 -0.92 -6.14 15.19
CA PRO A 12 -1.08 -6.06 13.75
C PRO A 12 -2.54 -5.70 13.41
N LEU A 13 -2.70 -4.67 12.57
CA LEU A 13 -3.99 -4.29 11.99
C LEU A 13 -4.34 -5.19 10.80
N LEU A 14 -3.32 -5.55 10.01
CA LEU A 14 -3.45 -6.49 8.89
C LEU A 14 -2.49 -7.66 9.09
N VAL A 15 -3.01 -8.87 8.92
CA VAL A 15 -2.21 -10.11 8.87
C VAL A 15 -2.55 -10.84 7.57
N VAL A 16 -1.54 -11.07 6.76
CA VAL A 16 -1.61 -11.93 5.57
C VAL A 16 -0.80 -13.18 5.92
N ASN A 17 -1.45 -14.34 5.91
CA ASN A 17 -0.83 -15.59 6.32
C ASN A 17 -0.81 -16.59 5.17
N ASN A 18 0.38 -16.85 4.62
CA ASN A 18 0.70 -17.92 3.67
C ASN A 18 -0.27 -17.99 2.46
N ILE A 19 -0.64 -16.81 1.89
CA ILE A 19 -1.59 -16.79 0.77
C ILE A 19 -0.96 -17.30 -0.52
N GLU A 20 -1.70 -18.17 -1.22
CA GLU A 20 -1.47 -18.53 -2.62
C GLU A 20 -2.57 -17.90 -3.48
N VAL A 21 -2.18 -17.32 -4.61
CA VAL A 21 -3.11 -16.71 -5.57
C VAL A 21 -2.88 -17.31 -6.95
N ILE A 22 -3.98 -17.74 -7.56
CA ILE A 22 -4.00 -18.28 -8.92
C ILE A 22 -4.93 -17.41 -9.77
N TYR A 23 -4.53 -17.12 -11.00
CA TYR A 23 -5.35 -16.51 -12.04
C TYR A 23 -5.75 -17.56 -13.08
N ASP A 24 -6.98 -17.42 -13.62
CA ASP A 24 -7.56 -18.31 -14.63
C ASP A 24 -7.40 -19.82 -14.27
N HIS A 25 -7.39 -20.16 -12.96
CA HIS A 25 -7.19 -21.52 -12.42
C HIS A 25 -5.86 -22.18 -12.79
N VAL A 26 -4.92 -21.48 -13.44
CA VAL A 26 -3.67 -22.04 -13.99
C VAL A 26 -2.44 -21.26 -13.54
N ILE A 27 -2.49 -19.93 -13.51
CA ILE A 27 -1.31 -19.08 -13.31
C ILE A 27 -1.09 -18.82 -11.83
N LEU A 28 -0.19 -19.55 -11.19
CA LEU A 28 0.20 -19.35 -9.79
C LEU A 28 1.12 -18.11 -9.67
N VAL A 29 0.56 -17.00 -9.15
CA VAL A 29 1.28 -15.73 -8.99
C VAL A 29 1.86 -15.58 -7.60
N LEU A 30 1.05 -15.74 -6.53
CA LEU A 30 1.55 -15.72 -5.15
C LEU A 30 1.75 -17.16 -4.64
N LYS A 31 2.87 -17.38 -3.93
CA LYS A 31 3.37 -18.72 -3.59
C LYS A 31 3.68 -18.80 -2.09
N GLY A 32 2.67 -18.50 -1.25
CA GLY A 32 2.81 -18.51 0.19
C GLY A 32 3.37 -17.17 0.72
N VAL A 33 2.69 -16.06 0.40
CA VAL A 33 3.06 -14.73 0.91
C VAL A 33 2.51 -14.55 2.32
N SER A 34 3.39 -14.12 3.24
CA SER A 34 3.04 -13.72 4.60
C SER A 34 3.61 -12.35 4.88
N LEU A 35 2.79 -11.44 5.43
CA LEU A 35 3.18 -10.12 5.87
C LEU A 35 2.22 -9.60 6.95
N GLU A 36 2.70 -8.63 7.74
CA GLU A 36 1.91 -7.95 8.77
C GLU A 36 2.04 -6.44 8.61
N VAL A 37 0.97 -5.71 8.88
CA VAL A 37 0.99 -4.26 9.03
C VAL A 37 0.51 -3.91 10.43
N PRO A 38 1.41 -3.44 11.31
CA PRO A 38 1.03 -2.98 12.64
C PRO A 38 0.15 -1.72 12.57
N ASP A 39 -0.76 -1.54 13.54
CA ASP A 39 -1.64 -0.38 13.59
C ASP A 39 -0.82 0.92 13.70
N GLY A 40 -1.18 1.94 12.91
CA GLY A 40 -0.50 3.22 12.85
C GLY A 40 0.91 3.19 12.25
N ARG A 41 1.25 2.16 11.44
CA ARG A 41 2.57 2.04 10.80
C ARG A 41 2.49 2.12 9.28
N ILE A 42 3.62 2.50 8.69
CA ILE A 42 3.84 2.48 7.24
C ILE A 42 4.74 1.28 6.91
N VAL A 43 4.22 0.34 6.14
CA VAL A 43 4.95 -0.86 5.69
C VAL A 43 5.11 -0.81 4.18
N ALA A 44 6.33 -1.11 3.70
CA ALA A 44 6.62 -1.18 2.27
C ALA A 44 6.61 -2.63 1.78
N LEU A 45 5.94 -2.89 0.66
CA LEU A 45 6.01 -4.12 -0.12
C LEU A 45 6.79 -3.84 -1.40
N LEU A 46 8.04 -4.24 -1.43
CA LEU A 46 9.02 -3.89 -2.45
C LEU A 46 9.23 -5.03 -3.44
N GLY A 47 9.56 -4.72 -4.67
CA GLY A 47 9.89 -5.73 -5.68
C GLY A 47 9.80 -5.18 -7.10
N ALA A 48 10.38 -5.93 -8.04
CA ALA A 48 10.31 -5.60 -9.45
C ALA A 48 8.88 -5.72 -10.01
N ASN A 49 8.65 -5.22 -11.23
CA ASN A 49 7.41 -5.47 -11.96
C ASN A 49 7.20 -6.97 -12.15
N GLY A 50 5.96 -7.44 -11.92
CA GLY A 50 5.63 -8.86 -11.97
C GLY A 50 6.01 -9.66 -10.71
N ALA A 51 6.57 -9.05 -9.66
CA ALA A 51 6.89 -9.74 -8.40
C ALA A 51 5.65 -10.24 -7.64
N GLY A 52 4.46 -9.66 -7.89
CA GLY A 52 3.20 -10.00 -7.23
C GLY A 52 2.67 -8.92 -6.26
N LYS A 53 3.24 -7.70 -6.27
CA LYS A 53 2.85 -6.60 -5.37
C LYS A 53 1.37 -6.24 -5.50
N SER A 54 0.94 -5.82 -6.69
CA SER A 54 -0.47 -5.47 -6.97
C SER A 54 -1.42 -6.64 -6.71
N THR A 55 -1.00 -7.88 -7.03
CA THR A 55 -1.76 -9.09 -6.71
C THR A 55 -1.95 -9.26 -5.20
N THR A 56 -0.91 -8.98 -4.39
CA THR A 56 -1.01 -9.02 -2.93
C THR A 56 -2.00 -7.97 -2.42
N LEU A 57 -1.94 -6.72 -2.91
CA LEU A 57 -2.90 -5.68 -2.53
C LEU A 57 -4.33 -6.04 -2.93
N LYS A 58 -4.53 -6.57 -4.15
CA LYS A 58 -5.84 -7.05 -4.63
C LYS A 58 -6.36 -8.24 -3.83
N ALA A 59 -5.49 -9.12 -3.33
CA ALA A 59 -5.90 -10.20 -2.44
C ALA A 59 -6.45 -9.66 -1.12
N ILE A 60 -5.80 -8.64 -0.54
CA ILE A 60 -6.21 -7.99 0.70
C ILE A 60 -7.55 -7.24 0.53
N SER A 61 -7.74 -6.54 -0.58
CA SER A 61 -8.96 -5.77 -0.88
C SER A 61 -10.09 -6.58 -1.54
N ASN A 62 -9.87 -7.89 -1.78
CA ASN A 62 -10.80 -8.82 -2.45
C ASN A 62 -11.15 -8.41 -3.90
N LEU A 63 -10.25 -7.70 -4.59
CA LEU A 63 -10.45 -7.29 -5.99
C LEU A 63 -9.99 -8.33 -7.02
N LEU A 64 -9.37 -9.45 -6.59
CA LEU A 64 -8.87 -10.50 -7.48
C LEU A 64 -9.94 -11.06 -8.42
N ARG A 65 -11.17 -11.27 -7.90
CA ARG A 65 -12.27 -11.88 -8.68
C ARG A 65 -12.63 -11.09 -9.94
N ALA A 66 -12.45 -9.77 -9.93
CA ALA A 66 -12.69 -8.93 -11.10
C ALA A 66 -11.74 -9.25 -12.27
N GLU A 67 -10.59 -9.85 -11.96
CA GLU A 67 -9.54 -10.24 -12.92
C GLU A 67 -9.37 -11.77 -13.00
N ARG A 68 -10.38 -12.55 -12.59
CA ARG A 68 -10.36 -14.03 -12.55
C ARG A 68 -9.27 -14.61 -11.67
N GLY A 69 -8.87 -13.87 -10.63
CA GLY A 69 -7.95 -14.33 -9.59
C GLY A 69 -8.68 -14.81 -8.35
N GLU A 70 -8.09 -15.74 -7.62
CA GLU A 70 -8.61 -16.26 -6.36
C GLU A 70 -7.49 -16.58 -5.37
N VAL A 71 -7.78 -16.43 -4.08
CA VAL A 71 -6.93 -16.93 -2.99
C VAL A 71 -7.28 -18.40 -2.78
N THR A 72 -6.35 -19.29 -3.10
CA THR A 72 -6.55 -20.74 -3.01
C THR A 72 -6.09 -21.32 -1.68
N LYS A 73 -5.15 -20.67 -0.98
CA LYS A 73 -4.66 -21.06 0.34
C LYS A 73 -4.34 -19.85 1.20
N GLY A 74 -4.28 -20.08 2.50
CA GLY A 74 -3.94 -19.07 3.49
C GLY A 74 -5.14 -18.25 3.94
N SER A 75 -4.88 -17.11 4.58
CA SER A 75 -5.90 -16.21 5.11
C SER A 75 -5.44 -14.77 5.08
N VAL A 76 -6.41 -13.86 5.06
CA VAL A 76 -6.20 -12.42 5.26
C VAL A 76 -7.10 -11.98 6.42
N GLU A 77 -6.48 -11.38 7.45
CA GLU A 77 -7.19 -10.88 8.62
C GLU A 77 -6.96 -9.37 8.74
N PHE A 78 -8.03 -8.64 9.03
CA PHE A 78 -8.01 -7.21 9.29
C PHE A 78 -8.65 -6.92 10.64
N ASP A 79 -7.90 -6.28 11.54
CA ASP A 79 -8.30 -6.03 12.94
C ASP A 79 -8.75 -7.30 13.69
N GLY A 80 -8.12 -8.44 13.38
CA GLY A 80 -8.42 -9.74 13.97
C GLY A 80 -9.64 -10.45 13.37
N GLU A 81 -10.29 -9.87 12.36
CA GLU A 81 -11.38 -10.50 11.62
C GLU A 81 -10.89 -11.00 10.25
N ARG A 82 -11.27 -12.21 9.88
CA ARG A 82 -10.98 -12.78 8.57
C ARG A 82 -11.77 -12.07 7.48
N ILE A 83 -11.07 -11.55 6.45
CA ILE A 83 -11.69 -10.74 5.40
C ILE A 83 -11.62 -11.34 3.99
N ASP A 84 -10.86 -12.40 3.73
CA ASP A 84 -10.66 -12.99 2.40
C ASP A 84 -11.93 -13.56 1.74
N GLN A 85 -13.03 -13.70 2.51
CA GLN A 85 -14.34 -14.15 2.02
C GLN A 85 -15.34 -12.99 1.80
N LEU A 86 -14.96 -11.75 2.15
CA LEU A 86 -15.87 -10.61 2.12
C LEU A 86 -15.95 -9.99 0.70
N ASN A 87 -17.02 -9.22 0.46
CA ASN A 87 -17.07 -8.35 -0.71
C ASN A 87 -16.13 -7.13 -0.54
N PRO A 88 -15.58 -6.57 -1.61
CA PRO A 88 -14.69 -5.39 -1.53
C PRO A 88 -15.30 -4.22 -0.76
N SER A 89 -16.60 -3.97 -0.93
CA SER A 89 -17.31 -2.90 -0.20
C SER A 89 -17.35 -3.11 1.31
N GLU A 90 -17.31 -4.37 1.78
CA GLU A 90 -17.27 -4.69 3.20
C GLU A 90 -15.88 -4.47 3.80
N VAL A 91 -14.82 -4.73 3.02
CA VAL A 91 -13.44 -4.38 3.39
C VAL A 91 -13.31 -2.87 3.56
N VAL A 92 -13.85 -2.08 2.61
CA VAL A 92 -13.86 -0.61 2.71
C VAL A 92 -14.64 -0.13 3.95
N LYS A 93 -15.79 -0.71 4.26
CA LYS A 93 -16.58 -0.37 5.46
C LYS A 93 -15.84 -0.67 6.78
N ARG A 94 -14.91 -1.64 6.78
CA ARG A 94 -14.02 -1.94 7.92
C ARG A 94 -12.81 -1.02 8.00
N GLY A 95 -12.63 -0.14 7.00
CA GLY A 95 -11.56 0.84 6.95
C GLY A 95 -10.32 0.42 6.15
N GLY A 96 -10.37 -0.67 5.39
CA GLY A 96 -9.31 -1.07 4.44
C GLY A 96 -9.62 -0.53 3.04
N VAL A 97 -8.86 0.45 2.55
CA VAL A 97 -9.10 1.12 1.26
C VAL A 97 -7.89 0.97 0.35
N GLN A 98 -8.11 0.56 -0.91
CA GLN A 98 -7.04 0.49 -1.90
C GLN A 98 -7.08 1.68 -2.87
N VAL A 99 -5.93 2.29 -3.11
CA VAL A 99 -5.64 3.18 -4.23
C VAL A 99 -4.85 2.36 -5.25
N MET A 100 -5.50 2.03 -6.36
CA MET A 100 -4.92 1.17 -7.40
C MET A 100 -3.89 1.95 -8.23
N GLU A 101 -2.96 1.21 -8.84
CA GLU A 101 -2.06 1.71 -9.87
C GLU A 101 -2.84 2.39 -11.01
N GLY A 102 -2.28 3.46 -11.61
CA GLY A 102 -2.93 4.17 -12.72
C GLY A 102 -3.93 5.24 -12.29
N ARG A 103 -3.97 5.61 -11.01
CA ARG A 103 -4.74 6.75 -10.45
C ARG A 103 -6.26 6.56 -10.45
N HIS A 104 -6.83 5.93 -11.46
CA HIS A 104 -8.27 5.59 -11.61
C HIS A 104 -9.23 6.71 -11.20
N CYS A 105 -8.95 7.96 -11.63
CA CYS A 105 -9.90 9.05 -11.49
C CYS A 105 -11.05 8.91 -12.51
N PHE A 106 -12.25 9.28 -12.10
CA PHE A 106 -13.37 9.45 -13.04
C PHE A 106 -13.11 10.73 -13.86
N ALA A 107 -12.59 10.57 -15.08
CA ALA A 107 -12.02 11.65 -15.89
C ALA A 107 -13.03 12.78 -16.20
N HIS A 108 -14.30 12.45 -16.36
CA HIS A 108 -15.40 13.37 -16.68
C HIS A 108 -16.02 14.04 -15.46
N LEU A 109 -15.74 13.55 -14.24
CA LEU A 109 -16.13 14.21 -13.00
C LEU A 109 -15.10 15.25 -12.60
N THR A 110 -15.56 16.27 -11.88
CA THR A 110 -14.67 17.25 -11.25
C THR A 110 -13.80 16.59 -10.17
N VAL A 111 -12.74 17.27 -9.75
CA VAL A 111 -11.91 16.82 -8.63
C VAL A 111 -12.77 16.66 -7.37
N GLU A 112 -13.63 17.64 -7.06
CA GLU A 112 -14.52 17.58 -5.89
C GLU A 112 -15.50 16.40 -5.96
N GLU A 113 -16.15 16.18 -7.10
CA GLU A 113 -17.02 15.02 -7.30
C GLU A 113 -16.27 13.70 -7.15
N ASN A 114 -15.04 13.59 -7.70
CA ASN A 114 -14.18 12.43 -7.47
C ASN A 114 -13.94 12.18 -5.98
N LEU A 115 -13.61 13.21 -5.21
CA LEU A 115 -13.40 13.09 -3.76
C LEU A 115 -14.67 12.61 -3.07
N LEU A 116 -15.83 13.20 -3.38
CA LEU A 116 -17.12 12.85 -2.78
C LEU A 116 -17.52 11.39 -3.03
N THR A 117 -17.12 10.78 -4.16
CA THR A 117 -17.38 9.34 -4.39
C THR A 117 -16.73 8.45 -3.33
N GLY A 118 -15.64 8.88 -2.68
CA GLY A 118 -14.98 8.13 -1.61
C GLY A 118 -15.83 7.95 -0.36
N ALA A 119 -16.81 8.84 -0.12
CA ALA A 119 -17.72 8.74 1.00
C ALA A 119 -18.94 7.82 0.74
N PHE A 120 -19.07 7.24 -0.45
CA PHE A 120 -20.27 6.51 -0.88
C PHE A 120 -20.66 5.34 0.03
N THR A 121 -19.68 4.66 0.60
CA THR A 121 -19.93 3.49 1.48
C THR A 121 -20.33 3.89 2.90
N ARG A 122 -20.26 5.18 3.23
CA ARG A 122 -20.52 5.70 4.58
C ARG A 122 -21.95 6.19 4.74
N ARG A 123 -22.51 5.96 5.93
CA ARG A 123 -23.76 6.60 6.36
C ARG A 123 -23.43 7.88 7.14
N ALA A 124 -23.10 8.96 6.41
CA ALA A 124 -22.68 10.24 6.99
C ALA A 124 -23.61 11.38 6.56
N GLY A 125 -23.83 12.34 7.43
CA GLY A 125 -24.60 13.56 7.12
C GLY A 125 -23.81 14.51 6.20
N ARG A 126 -24.52 15.39 5.48
CA ARG A 126 -23.90 16.37 4.57
C ARG A 126 -22.83 17.23 5.24
N GLY A 127 -23.06 17.67 6.49
CA GLY A 127 -22.09 18.48 7.23
C GLY A 127 -20.81 17.72 7.57
N GLU A 128 -20.92 16.43 7.87
CA GLU A 128 -19.78 15.57 8.15
C GLU A 128 -18.93 15.31 6.89
N ILE A 129 -19.59 15.06 5.75
CA ILE A 129 -18.92 14.90 4.45
C ILE A 129 -18.20 16.19 4.05
N ALA A 130 -18.83 17.36 4.25
CA ALA A 130 -18.21 18.64 3.97
C ALA A 130 -16.97 18.91 4.86
N ALA A 131 -17.03 18.54 6.14
CA ALA A 131 -15.87 18.66 7.04
C ALA A 131 -14.72 17.75 6.61
N ASP A 132 -15.02 16.50 6.18
CA ASP A 132 -14.00 15.58 5.65
C ASP A 132 -13.38 16.11 4.34
N LEU A 133 -14.19 16.71 3.48
CA LEU A 133 -13.70 17.31 2.23
C LEU A 133 -12.74 18.47 2.52
N GLU A 134 -13.08 19.37 3.46
CA GLU A 134 -12.18 20.45 3.88
C GLU A 134 -10.89 19.91 4.49
N LYS A 135 -10.95 18.81 5.24
CA LYS A 135 -9.76 18.12 5.76
C LYS A 135 -8.88 17.59 4.64
N VAL A 136 -9.47 16.99 3.60
CA VAL A 136 -8.72 16.56 2.40
C VAL A 136 -8.02 17.77 1.75
N TYR A 137 -8.69 18.92 1.65
CA TYR A 137 -8.09 20.14 1.09
C TYR A 137 -6.96 20.72 1.94
N VAL A 138 -6.94 20.47 3.26
CA VAL A 138 -5.79 20.84 4.11
C VAL A 138 -4.55 20.03 3.75
N TYR A 139 -4.69 18.72 3.47
CA TYR A 139 -3.59 17.86 3.03
C TYR A 139 -3.19 18.10 1.57
N PHE A 140 -4.15 18.43 0.71
CA PHE A 140 -3.99 18.63 -0.73
C PHE A 140 -4.49 20.02 -1.19
N PRO A 141 -3.78 21.13 -0.84
CA PRO A 141 -4.26 22.48 -1.17
C PRO A 141 -4.45 22.72 -2.68
N ARG A 142 -3.64 22.04 -3.51
CA ARG A 142 -3.78 22.10 -4.98
C ARG A 142 -5.14 21.58 -5.45
N LEU A 143 -5.68 20.56 -4.81
CA LEU A 143 -7.00 20.02 -5.17
C LEU A 143 -8.11 21.03 -4.86
N LYS A 144 -7.98 21.84 -3.80
CA LYS A 144 -8.94 22.92 -3.50
C LYS A 144 -8.98 23.95 -4.62
N GLN A 145 -7.80 24.32 -5.16
CA GLN A 145 -7.70 25.26 -6.28
C GLN A 145 -8.30 24.70 -7.56
N ARG A 146 -8.22 23.38 -7.74
CA ARG A 146 -8.70 22.65 -8.94
C ARG A 146 -10.04 21.95 -8.73
N ARG A 147 -10.76 22.22 -7.64
CA ARG A 147 -11.97 21.47 -7.23
C ARG A 147 -13.03 21.38 -8.32
N ALA A 148 -13.23 22.45 -9.11
CA ALA A 148 -14.20 22.52 -10.19
C ALA A 148 -13.64 22.04 -11.56
N SER A 149 -12.35 21.71 -11.66
CA SER A 149 -11.75 21.19 -12.89
C SER A 149 -12.11 19.72 -13.06
N GLN A 150 -12.40 19.28 -14.29
CA GLN A 150 -12.54 17.85 -14.57
C GLN A 150 -11.21 17.13 -14.31
N ALA A 151 -11.26 16.00 -13.61
CA ALA A 151 -10.06 15.26 -13.19
C ALA A 151 -9.21 14.79 -14.37
N GLY A 152 -9.82 14.47 -15.51
CA GLY A 152 -9.11 14.08 -16.72
C GLY A 152 -8.18 15.15 -17.31
N TYR A 153 -8.43 16.44 -17.01
CA TYR A 153 -7.59 17.56 -17.46
C TYR A 153 -6.61 18.06 -16.41
N THR A 154 -6.49 17.40 -15.27
CA THR A 154 -5.51 17.73 -14.25
C THR A 154 -4.18 17.00 -14.50
N SER A 155 -3.10 17.51 -13.92
CA SER A 155 -1.78 16.87 -14.01
C SER A 155 -1.78 15.47 -13.38
N GLY A 156 -0.83 14.62 -13.78
CA GLY A 156 -0.70 13.30 -13.21
C GLY A 156 -0.53 13.28 -11.69
N GLY A 157 0.16 14.27 -11.12
CA GLY A 157 0.29 14.45 -9.67
C GLY A 157 -1.04 14.83 -9.01
N GLU A 158 -1.80 15.75 -9.60
CA GLU A 158 -3.13 16.11 -9.10
C GLU A 158 -4.12 14.94 -9.17
N GLN A 159 -4.03 14.11 -10.21
CA GLN A 159 -4.83 12.88 -10.31
C GLN A 159 -4.46 11.89 -9.21
N GLN A 160 -3.16 11.70 -8.93
CA GLN A 160 -2.71 10.84 -7.83
C GLN A 160 -3.16 11.37 -6.47
N MET A 161 -3.03 12.67 -6.24
CA MET A 161 -3.55 13.33 -5.03
C MET A 161 -5.06 13.16 -4.91
N THR A 162 -5.81 13.26 -6.03
CA THR A 162 -7.26 13.03 -6.06
C THR A 162 -7.60 11.59 -5.67
N ALA A 163 -6.85 10.60 -6.17
CA ALA A 163 -7.07 9.20 -5.83
C ALA A 163 -6.82 8.92 -4.34
N VAL A 164 -5.74 9.47 -3.75
CA VAL A 164 -5.45 9.36 -2.32
C VAL A 164 -6.49 10.14 -1.49
N GLY A 165 -6.84 11.35 -1.90
CA GLY A 165 -7.88 12.16 -1.26
C GLY A 165 -9.24 11.48 -1.24
N ARG A 166 -9.61 10.81 -2.36
CA ARG A 166 -10.82 9.99 -2.43
C ARG A 166 -10.80 8.83 -1.43
N ALA A 167 -9.65 8.18 -1.24
CA ALA A 167 -9.51 7.13 -0.24
C ALA A 167 -9.71 7.68 1.18
N LEU A 168 -9.23 8.90 1.48
CA LEU A 168 -9.41 9.55 2.79
C LEU A 168 -10.87 9.86 3.11
N MET A 169 -11.70 10.16 2.11
CA MET A 169 -13.13 10.41 2.30
C MET A 169 -13.88 9.18 2.85
N ALA A 170 -13.33 7.98 2.72
CA ALA A 170 -13.86 6.77 3.35
C ALA A 170 -13.55 6.70 4.87
N ARG A 171 -12.74 7.60 5.43
CA ARG A 171 -12.18 7.56 6.80
C ARG A 171 -11.47 6.23 7.08
N PRO A 172 -10.43 5.90 6.31
CA PRO A 172 -9.77 4.62 6.40
C PRO A 172 -8.97 4.47 7.70
N ARG A 173 -8.88 3.24 8.21
CA ARG A 173 -7.87 2.84 9.20
C ARG A 173 -6.56 2.45 8.50
N MET A 174 -6.66 1.93 7.26
CA MET A 174 -5.53 1.56 6.43
C MET A 174 -5.76 1.89 4.96
N ILE A 175 -4.71 2.39 4.32
CA ILE A 175 -4.68 2.61 2.87
C ILE A 175 -3.61 1.69 2.25
N LEU A 176 -4.03 0.93 1.24
CA LEU A 176 -3.16 0.17 0.36
C LEU A 176 -2.83 1.04 -0.84
N LEU A 177 -1.57 1.44 -1.01
CA LEU A 177 -1.13 2.26 -2.14
C LEU A 177 -0.34 1.40 -3.14
N ASP A 178 -0.85 1.32 -4.37
CA ASP A 178 -0.22 0.55 -5.44
C ASP A 178 0.54 1.49 -6.39
N GLU A 179 1.86 1.44 -6.33
CA GLU A 179 2.84 2.21 -7.11
C GLU A 179 2.52 3.73 -7.19
N PRO A 180 2.35 4.42 -6.03
CA PRO A 180 1.96 5.82 -6.01
C PRO A 180 2.99 6.76 -6.67
N SER A 181 4.24 6.34 -6.85
CA SER A 181 5.31 7.12 -7.48
C SER A 181 5.36 7.02 -9.01
N MET A 182 4.66 6.02 -9.60
CA MET A 182 4.85 5.67 -11.00
C MET A 182 4.44 6.80 -11.97
N GLY A 183 5.36 7.15 -12.87
CA GLY A 183 5.14 8.17 -13.92
C GLY A 183 4.95 9.59 -13.39
N LEU A 184 5.46 9.89 -12.19
CA LEU A 184 5.43 11.22 -11.58
C LEU A 184 6.83 11.85 -11.53
N ALA A 185 6.87 13.18 -11.56
CA ALA A 185 8.11 13.93 -11.34
C ALA A 185 8.60 13.72 -9.89
N PRO A 186 9.93 13.66 -9.66
CA PRO A 186 10.48 13.38 -8.32
C PRO A 186 9.95 14.28 -7.20
N GLN A 187 9.74 15.56 -7.49
CA GLN A 187 9.20 16.52 -6.53
C GLN A 187 7.76 16.18 -6.08
N ILE A 188 6.94 15.71 -7.02
CA ILE A 188 5.55 15.29 -6.74
C ILE A 188 5.54 13.99 -5.95
N VAL A 189 6.46 13.08 -6.26
CA VAL A 189 6.63 11.85 -5.49
C VAL A 189 6.94 12.17 -4.02
N GLU A 190 7.93 13.02 -3.77
CA GLU A 190 8.31 13.43 -2.41
C GLU A 190 7.12 14.09 -1.69
N GLU A 191 6.40 15.02 -2.35
CA GLU A 191 5.20 15.67 -1.81
C GLU A 191 4.13 14.64 -1.39
N ILE A 192 3.85 13.63 -2.22
CA ILE A 192 2.87 12.58 -1.90
C ILE A 192 3.31 11.75 -0.69
N PHE A 193 4.58 11.36 -0.63
CA PHE A 193 5.09 10.56 0.50
C PHE A 193 5.17 11.36 1.80
N GLU A 194 5.46 12.65 1.75
CA GLU A 194 5.36 13.55 2.91
C GLU A 194 3.92 13.65 3.43
N ILE A 195 2.93 13.73 2.52
CA ILE A 195 1.51 13.72 2.88
C ILE A 195 1.12 12.38 3.51
N VAL A 196 1.54 11.26 2.94
CA VAL A 196 1.33 9.91 3.52
C VAL A 196 1.89 9.84 4.95
N ARG A 197 3.11 10.33 5.15
CA ARG A 197 3.74 10.39 6.48
C ARG A 197 2.97 11.31 7.43
N GLY A 198 2.52 12.46 6.95
CA GLY A 198 1.68 13.40 7.72
C GLY A 198 0.36 12.77 8.16
N LEU A 199 -0.32 12.05 7.26
CA LEU A 199 -1.54 11.31 7.54
C LEU A 199 -1.31 10.20 8.57
N ASN A 200 -0.24 9.44 8.44
CA ASN A 200 0.13 8.41 9.40
C ASN A 200 0.37 9.00 10.80
N GLN A 201 1.14 10.07 10.88
CA GLN A 201 1.51 10.67 12.17
C GLN A 201 0.32 11.35 12.87
N LYS A 202 -0.50 12.12 12.13
CA LYS A 202 -1.58 12.94 12.68
C LYS A 202 -2.90 12.17 12.81
N GLU A 203 -3.24 11.39 11.78
CA GLU A 203 -4.53 10.68 11.70
C GLU A 203 -4.43 9.22 12.10
N LYS A 204 -3.21 8.71 12.35
CA LYS A 204 -2.94 7.31 12.69
C LYS A 204 -3.39 6.32 11.61
N VAL A 205 -3.52 6.76 10.36
CA VAL A 205 -3.79 5.86 9.24
C VAL A 205 -2.58 4.97 9.01
N SER A 206 -2.80 3.66 8.93
CA SER A 206 -1.78 2.68 8.56
C SER A 206 -1.63 2.65 7.04
N PHE A 207 -0.45 2.30 6.53
CA PHE A 207 -0.21 2.19 5.10
C PHE A 207 0.51 0.90 4.75
N LEU A 208 0.08 0.27 3.64
CA LEU A 208 0.86 -0.73 2.93
C LEU A 208 1.18 -0.17 1.54
N LEU A 209 2.46 0.14 1.31
CA LEU A 209 2.97 0.76 0.10
C LEU A 209 3.57 -0.30 -0.81
N ALA A 210 2.93 -0.65 -1.92
CA ALA A 210 3.55 -1.46 -2.96
C ALA A 210 4.35 -0.55 -3.89
N GLU A 211 5.67 -0.72 -3.95
CA GLU A 211 6.56 0.16 -4.72
C GLU A 211 7.68 -0.62 -5.42
N GLN A 212 8.03 -0.15 -6.61
CA GLN A 212 9.24 -0.58 -7.31
C GLN A 212 10.42 0.29 -6.87
N ASN A 213 10.20 1.58 -6.61
CA ASN A 213 11.24 2.50 -6.17
C ASN A 213 11.58 2.28 -4.68
N THR A 214 12.44 1.30 -4.44
CA THR A 214 12.85 0.88 -3.08
C THR A 214 13.45 2.02 -2.26
N ASN A 215 14.22 2.94 -2.90
CA ASN A 215 14.83 4.07 -2.21
C ASN A 215 13.79 5.02 -1.62
N VAL A 216 12.77 5.36 -2.40
CA VAL A 216 11.71 6.26 -1.95
C VAL A 216 10.90 5.58 -0.86
N ALA A 217 10.46 4.36 -1.09
CA ALA A 217 9.59 3.65 -0.14
C ALA A 217 10.27 3.44 1.23
N LEU A 218 11.53 2.98 1.26
CA LEU A 218 12.25 2.73 2.52
C LEU A 218 12.54 4.00 3.35
N ARG A 219 12.65 5.17 2.71
CA ARG A 219 12.81 6.45 3.45
C ARG A 219 11.58 6.84 4.26
N HIS A 220 10.40 6.39 3.84
CA HIS A 220 9.13 6.79 4.44
C HIS A 220 8.46 5.65 5.23
N ALA A 221 8.92 4.40 5.08
CA ALA A 221 8.38 3.24 5.77
C ALA A 221 9.06 2.98 7.11
N ASP A 222 8.35 2.30 8.02
CA ASP A 222 8.89 1.77 9.28
C ASP A 222 9.49 0.37 9.08
N TYR A 223 8.87 -0.44 8.21
CA TYR A 223 9.22 -1.83 7.93
C TYR A 223 9.06 -2.13 6.44
N GLY A 224 9.76 -3.12 5.92
CA GLY A 224 9.68 -3.51 4.53
C GLY A 224 9.69 -5.02 4.31
N TYR A 225 8.98 -5.46 3.28
CA TYR A 225 9.01 -6.80 2.72
C TYR A 225 9.49 -6.72 1.29
N ILE A 226 10.45 -7.56 0.92
CA ILE A 226 10.94 -7.69 -0.45
C ILE A 226 10.28 -8.91 -1.07
N LEU A 227 9.51 -8.68 -2.13
CA LEU A 227 8.77 -9.69 -2.88
C LEU A 227 9.51 -10.02 -4.18
N GLU A 228 9.75 -11.30 -4.44
CA GLU A 228 10.33 -11.79 -5.68
C GLU A 228 9.62 -13.07 -6.14
N ASN A 229 9.15 -13.07 -7.40
CA ASN A 229 8.47 -14.21 -8.00
C ASN A 229 7.32 -14.80 -7.15
N GLY A 230 6.56 -13.94 -6.51
CA GLY A 230 5.41 -14.30 -5.67
C GLY A 230 5.77 -14.84 -4.29
N ARG A 231 6.98 -14.56 -3.78
CA ARG A 231 7.43 -14.94 -2.43
C ARG A 231 8.09 -13.77 -1.72
N VAL A 232 7.88 -13.64 -0.43
CA VAL A 232 8.71 -12.77 0.41
C VAL A 232 10.08 -13.43 0.57
N VAL A 233 11.13 -12.74 0.11
CA VAL A 233 12.52 -13.24 0.15
C VAL A 233 13.31 -12.61 1.30
N LEU A 234 12.96 -11.40 1.71
CA LEU A 234 13.58 -10.67 2.81
C LEU A 234 12.57 -9.75 3.46
N ASP A 235 12.67 -9.56 4.76
CA ASP A 235 11.89 -8.57 5.50
C ASP A 235 12.70 -7.98 6.66
N GLY A 236 12.38 -6.77 7.08
CA GLY A 236 13.08 -6.10 8.17
C GLY A 236 12.71 -4.64 8.37
N ILE A 237 13.32 -4.03 9.38
CA ILE A 237 13.21 -2.59 9.64
C ILE A 237 13.69 -1.84 8.39
N ALA A 238 12.96 -0.80 7.96
CA ALA A 238 13.25 -0.10 6.72
C ALA A 238 14.67 0.48 6.67
N GLY A 239 15.17 1.02 7.79
CA GLY A 239 16.55 1.51 7.89
C GLY A 239 17.62 0.42 7.69
N ASP A 240 17.38 -0.78 8.24
CA ASP A 240 18.29 -1.92 8.09
C ASP A 240 18.28 -2.45 6.65
N LEU A 241 17.11 -2.52 6.03
CA LEU A 241 16.98 -2.90 4.62
C LEU A 241 17.67 -1.89 3.70
N ALA A 242 17.55 -0.59 3.97
CA ALA A 242 18.21 0.45 3.19
C ALA A 242 19.74 0.42 3.34
N ALA A 243 20.26 -0.06 4.48
CA ALA A 243 21.68 -0.21 4.73
C ALA A 243 22.27 -1.51 4.15
N ASN A 244 21.44 -2.52 3.88
CA ASN A 244 21.85 -3.85 3.42
C ASN A 244 22.46 -3.80 2.01
N GLU A 245 23.68 -4.32 1.84
CA GLU A 245 24.42 -4.28 0.58
C GLU A 245 23.74 -5.10 -0.52
N ASP A 246 23.18 -6.27 -0.19
CA ASP A 246 22.46 -7.11 -1.16
C ASP A 246 21.19 -6.40 -1.68
N VAL A 247 20.49 -5.67 -0.79
CA VAL A 247 19.33 -4.85 -1.17
C VAL A 247 19.76 -3.69 -2.08
N LYS A 248 20.89 -3.04 -1.76
CA LYS A 248 21.47 -1.97 -2.58
C LYS A 248 21.84 -2.49 -3.95
N GLU A 249 22.52 -3.61 -4.03
CA GLU A 249 22.94 -4.19 -5.30
C GLU A 249 21.76 -4.65 -6.17
N CYS A 250 20.78 -5.37 -5.58
CA CYS A 250 19.69 -5.97 -6.35
C CYS A 250 18.53 -5.02 -6.66
N TYR A 251 18.22 -4.06 -5.75
CA TYR A 251 16.99 -3.25 -5.82
C TYR A 251 17.21 -1.74 -5.83
N LEU A 252 18.38 -1.23 -5.40
CA LEU A 252 18.69 0.19 -5.39
C LEU A 252 19.51 0.64 -6.61
N GLY A 253 19.95 -0.27 -7.47
CA GLY A 253 20.65 0.03 -8.71
C GLY A 253 22.06 0.64 -8.53
N ILE A 254 22.70 0.41 -7.37
CA ILE A 254 24.01 1.03 -7.03
C ILE A 254 25.20 0.20 -7.55
N SER A 255 24.98 -0.91 -8.27
CA SER A 255 26.06 -1.71 -8.83
C SER A 255 26.18 -1.60 -10.35
N GLY A 256 27.43 -1.51 -10.82
CA GLY A 256 27.82 -1.41 -12.24
C GLY A 256 27.74 -2.71 -13.05
N SER A 257 27.08 -3.76 -12.56
CA SER A 257 26.92 -5.03 -13.25
C SER A 257 25.48 -5.51 -13.10
N GLY A 258 24.78 -5.63 -14.21
CA GLY A 258 23.39 -6.04 -14.45
C GLY A 258 22.59 -6.65 -13.28
N ARG A 259 21.26 -6.48 -13.33
CA ARG A 259 20.30 -6.98 -12.33
C ARG A 259 20.56 -8.43 -11.96
N LYS A 260 21.06 -8.66 -10.75
CA LYS A 260 21.16 -10.00 -10.15
C LYS A 260 19.89 -10.30 -9.36
N SER A 261 19.40 -11.53 -9.43
CA SER A 261 18.32 -12.01 -8.55
C SER A 261 18.86 -12.24 -7.15
N TYR A 262 18.07 -11.92 -6.12
CA TYR A 262 18.42 -12.21 -4.72
C TYR A 262 18.66 -13.70 -4.44
N ARG A 263 18.15 -14.60 -5.30
CA ARG A 263 18.42 -16.04 -5.24
C ARG A 263 19.87 -16.41 -5.54
N ASP A 264 20.58 -15.53 -6.23
CA ASP A 264 21.97 -15.76 -6.67
C ASP A 264 22.97 -15.25 -5.63
N ALA A 265 22.51 -14.46 -4.64
CA ALA A 265 23.32 -13.99 -3.52
C ALA A 265 23.56 -15.14 -2.51
N LYS A 266 24.82 -15.61 -2.43
CA LYS A 266 25.22 -16.85 -1.73
C LYS A 266 25.10 -16.87 -0.19
N HIS A 267 24.58 -15.86 0.49
CA HIS A 267 24.67 -15.72 1.96
C HIS A 267 23.36 -15.62 2.74
N TYR A 268 22.21 -16.00 2.17
CA TYR A 268 20.94 -15.89 2.87
C TYR A 268 20.57 -17.16 3.65
N ARG A 269 20.61 -17.11 5.00
CA ARG A 269 19.97 -18.11 5.88
C ARG A 269 18.45 -17.89 5.87
N ARG A 270 17.69 -18.76 5.22
CA ARG A 270 16.23 -18.84 5.30
C ARG A 270 15.79 -18.96 6.77
N ARG A 271 15.24 -17.92 7.38
CA ARG A 271 14.42 -18.07 8.57
C ARG A 271 13.07 -18.64 8.15
N LYS A 272 12.90 -19.94 8.34
CA LYS A 272 11.57 -20.56 8.33
C LYS A 272 10.84 -20.08 9.59
N ARG A 273 9.97 -19.07 9.48
CA ARG A 273 8.95 -18.85 10.50
C ARG A 273 7.76 -19.75 10.17
N TRP A 274 7.69 -20.87 10.86
CA TRP A 274 6.47 -21.62 11.02
C TRP A 274 5.72 -20.93 12.16
N LEU A 275 4.68 -20.19 11.86
CA LEU A 275 3.66 -19.86 12.84
C LEU A 275 2.78 -21.12 12.94
N ALA A 276 2.93 -21.79 14.08
CA ALA A 276 2.06 -22.90 14.50
C ALA A 276 0.70 -22.35 14.92
#